data_08b5a350381b96ad024bffc28d665c89
#
_entry.id   08b5a350381b96ad024bffc28d665c89
#
_cell.length_a   1.000
_cell.length_b   1.000
_cell.length_c   1.000
_cell.angle_alpha   90.00
_cell.angle_beta   90.00
_cell.angle_gamma   90.00
#
_symmetry.space_group_name_H-M   'P 1'
#
loop_
_entity.id
_entity.type
_entity.pdbx_description
1 polymer ?
#
loop_
_entity_poly.entity_id
_entity_poly.type
_entity_poly.pdbx_seq_one_letter_code
_entity_poly.pdbx_strand_id
1 'polypeptide(L)'
;MMHTISTGNCHQSPGPDQDAQARHITGGVIMKMITLGRTGITVPQNAFGALPIQRVPMADAVSILRSAYEGGMRYFDTARAYTDSEEKLGEAFAGIRDKIYIATKTQAKTPEKFREDLDTSLKMLRTDYIDVYQFHMMSECWRPGDGSGMYECMLEAKKQGKIRHISGTAHKLDVAFEIAKSGLYETLQFPFSYLAGEKEHELVRVCSENNVGFIAMKGLAGGLANRSEACMAFMLQFDNVLPIWGIQKQSELDEWISYMDNPPSMTPEMTAFIEKERKDLAGDFCRGCGYCMPCTVGIQINNCARTSLMLRRAPSSSWLSPKWQAEMMKIEDCVNCGLCSSRCPYELDTPALLRRNLEDYKEVLAGRRKVQ
;
A
#
# COMPACT_ATOMS: atom_id res chain seq x y z
N MET A 1 32.59 -19.66 -49.40
CA MET A 1 31.59 -20.25 -48.50
C MET A 1 31.24 -19.20 -47.45
N MET A 2 30.15 -18.50 -47.67
CA MET A 2 29.66 -17.47 -46.74
C MET A 2 28.77 -18.13 -45.69
N HIS A 3 29.09 -17.97 -44.42
CA HIS A 3 28.23 -18.38 -43.30
C HIS A 3 27.35 -17.21 -42.94
N THR A 4 26.07 -17.37 -43.18
CA THR A 4 24.98 -16.48 -42.72
C THR A 4 24.74 -16.73 -41.23
N ILE A 5 24.91 -15.68 -40.42
CA ILE A 5 24.54 -15.65 -38.99
C ILE A 5 23.06 -15.33 -38.92
N SER A 6 22.28 -16.27 -38.40
CA SER A 6 20.86 -16.10 -38.10
C SER A 6 20.69 -15.27 -36.82
N THR A 7 20.12 -14.10 -36.91
CA THR A 7 19.70 -13.28 -35.78
C THR A 7 18.37 -13.84 -35.21
N GLY A 8 18.45 -14.45 -34.02
CA GLY A 8 17.30 -14.92 -33.30
C GLY A 8 16.41 -13.75 -32.84
N ASN A 9 15.19 -13.73 -33.33
CA ASN A 9 14.14 -12.83 -32.87
C ASN A 9 13.78 -13.16 -31.40
N CYS A 10 14.03 -12.22 -30.52
CA CYS A 10 13.49 -12.23 -29.16
C CYS A 10 11.97 -12.00 -29.25
N HIS A 11 11.18 -13.04 -29.05
CA HIS A 11 9.74 -12.92 -28.91
C HIS A 11 9.42 -12.15 -27.61
N GLN A 12 9.04 -10.90 -27.76
CA GLN A 12 8.30 -10.16 -26.73
C GLN A 12 6.92 -10.81 -26.61
N SER A 13 6.62 -11.39 -25.46
CA SER A 13 5.28 -11.85 -25.14
C SER A 13 4.34 -10.64 -25.11
N PRO A 14 3.16 -10.70 -25.70
CA PRO A 14 2.20 -9.60 -25.65
C PRO A 14 1.76 -9.37 -24.20
N GLY A 15 1.74 -8.11 -23.76
CA GLY A 15 1.19 -7.69 -22.50
C GLY A 15 -0.32 -7.95 -22.41
N PRO A 16 -0.91 -7.87 -21.21
CA PRO A 16 -2.33 -8.16 -21.03
C PRO A 16 -3.20 -7.23 -21.90
N ASP A 17 -4.06 -7.88 -22.60
CA ASP A 17 -5.14 -7.53 -23.51
C ASP A 17 -5.37 -6.03 -23.83
N GLN A 18 -5.22 -5.71 -25.13
CA GLN A 18 -5.70 -4.47 -25.75
C GLN A 18 -7.26 -4.45 -25.90
N ASP A 19 -7.95 -5.53 -25.56
CA ASP A 19 -9.42 -5.64 -25.64
C ASP A 19 -10.19 -4.84 -24.58
N ALA A 20 -9.50 -4.15 -23.66
CA ALA A 20 -10.13 -3.19 -22.74
C ALA A 20 -10.69 -1.93 -23.46
N GLN A 21 -10.42 -1.76 -24.77
CA GLN A 21 -10.90 -0.61 -25.56
C GLN A 21 -12.32 -0.73 -26.09
N ALA A 22 -13.01 -1.87 -25.93
CA ALA A 22 -14.30 -2.11 -26.57
C ALA A 22 -15.50 -2.17 -25.61
N ARG A 23 -15.56 -1.29 -24.59
CA ARG A 23 -16.83 -0.97 -23.94
C ARG A 23 -17.28 0.41 -24.42
N HIS A 24 -18.01 0.46 -25.53
CA HIS A 24 -18.82 1.61 -25.89
C HIS A 24 -19.88 1.83 -24.80
N ILE A 25 -19.61 2.75 -23.90
CA ILE A 25 -20.59 3.24 -22.92
C ILE A 25 -20.89 4.70 -23.27
N THR A 26 -22.13 4.98 -23.40
CA THR A 26 -22.75 6.27 -23.57
C THR A 26 -22.18 7.35 -22.65
N GLY A 27 -21.32 8.24 -23.15
CA GLY A 27 -21.08 9.57 -22.60
C GLY A 27 -20.47 9.72 -21.19
N GLY A 28 -20.09 8.64 -20.48
CA GLY A 28 -19.51 8.68 -19.15
C GLY A 28 -17.98 8.89 -19.18
N VAL A 29 -17.43 9.56 -18.15
CA VAL A 29 -15.99 9.67 -17.94
C VAL A 29 -15.48 8.33 -17.43
N ILE A 30 -14.58 7.67 -18.18
CA ILE A 30 -13.97 6.39 -17.78
C ILE A 30 -12.76 6.65 -16.89
N MET A 31 -12.46 5.73 -15.95
CA MET A 31 -11.29 5.78 -15.09
C MET A 31 -10.02 5.98 -15.93
N LYS A 32 -9.22 6.96 -15.52
CA LYS A 32 -7.94 7.29 -16.15
C LYS A 32 -6.99 6.10 -16.11
N MET A 33 -6.32 5.85 -17.24
CA MET A 33 -5.20 4.92 -17.32
C MET A 33 -3.91 5.64 -16.94
N ILE A 34 -3.06 5.00 -16.16
CA ILE A 34 -1.73 5.51 -15.82
C ILE A 34 -0.65 4.49 -16.14
N THR A 35 0.53 4.99 -16.48
CA THR A 35 1.73 4.17 -16.65
C THR A 35 2.66 4.33 -15.45
N LEU A 36 3.08 3.21 -14.86
CA LEU A 36 3.93 3.20 -13.67
C LEU A 36 5.42 3.45 -14.04
N GLY A 37 5.78 4.72 -14.14
CA GLY A 37 7.15 5.12 -14.46
C GLY A 37 7.69 4.42 -15.71
N ARG A 38 8.94 3.93 -15.63
CA ARG A 38 9.61 3.23 -16.74
C ARG A 38 9.28 1.73 -16.85
N THR A 39 8.31 1.21 -16.07
CA THR A 39 7.95 -0.22 -16.12
C THR A 39 7.21 -0.61 -17.38
N GLY A 40 6.52 0.34 -18.04
CA GLY A 40 5.59 0.05 -19.13
C GLY A 40 4.24 -0.53 -18.66
N ILE A 41 4.07 -0.78 -17.35
CA ILE A 41 2.80 -1.24 -16.79
C ILE A 41 1.78 -0.10 -16.87
N THR A 42 0.74 -0.29 -17.67
CA THR A 42 -0.35 0.68 -17.82
C THR A 42 -1.65 0.04 -17.31
N VAL A 43 -2.27 0.68 -16.32
CA VAL A 43 -3.47 0.16 -15.63
C VAL A 43 -4.44 1.29 -15.29
N PRO A 44 -5.73 0.98 -15.03
CA PRO A 44 -6.65 1.95 -14.46
C PRO A 44 -6.10 2.49 -13.13
N GLN A 45 -6.29 3.78 -12.87
CA GLN A 45 -5.80 4.46 -11.65
C GLN A 45 -6.62 4.07 -10.41
N ASN A 46 -6.89 2.77 -10.27
CA ASN A 46 -7.67 2.15 -9.21
C ASN A 46 -7.20 0.71 -9.02
N ALA A 47 -6.49 0.43 -7.93
CA ALA A 47 -5.83 -0.85 -7.72
C ALA A 47 -6.16 -1.46 -6.34
N PHE A 48 -5.96 -2.78 -6.23
CA PHE A 48 -6.32 -3.58 -5.07
C PHE A 48 -5.15 -3.74 -4.10
N GLY A 49 -5.32 -3.33 -2.84
CA GLY A 49 -4.39 -3.59 -1.74
C GLY A 49 -4.83 -4.79 -0.91
N ALA A 50 -4.12 -5.90 -1.02
CA ALA A 50 -4.52 -7.19 -0.45
C ALA A 50 -4.07 -7.41 1.02
N LEU A 51 -3.61 -6.38 1.75
CA LEU A 51 -3.31 -6.53 3.17
C LEU A 51 -4.53 -6.98 3.99
N PRO A 52 -5.75 -6.40 3.83
CA PRO A 52 -6.89 -6.83 4.63
C PRO A 52 -7.44 -8.21 4.27
N ILE A 53 -7.19 -8.69 3.04
CA ILE A 53 -7.73 -9.97 2.56
C ILE A 53 -7.24 -11.17 3.40
N GLN A 54 -6.10 -11.04 4.10
CA GLN A 54 -5.60 -12.07 5.03
C GLN A 54 -6.58 -12.41 6.16
N ARG A 55 -7.57 -11.53 6.45
CA ARG A 55 -8.58 -11.72 7.50
C ARG A 55 -9.87 -12.37 6.98
N VAL A 56 -9.96 -12.58 5.69
CA VAL A 56 -11.15 -13.06 5.00
C VAL A 56 -11.01 -14.56 4.75
N PRO A 57 -12.05 -15.40 4.95
CA PRO A 57 -12.00 -16.80 4.55
C PRO A 57 -11.62 -16.98 3.08
N MET A 58 -10.95 -18.09 2.74
CA MET A 58 -10.43 -18.34 1.38
C MET A 58 -11.50 -18.16 0.30
N ALA A 59 -12.67 -18.77 0.44
CA ALA A 59 -13.73 -18.70 -0.58
C ALA A 59 -14.22 -17.27 -0.82
N ASP A 60 -14.43 -16.50 0.26
CA ASP A 60 -14.89 -15.10 0.17
C ASP A 60 -13.77 -14.21 -0.42
N ALA A 61 -12.53 -14.45 -0.04
CA ALA A 61 -11.38 -13.74 -0.58
C ALA A 61 -11.23 -13.94 -2.08
N VAL A 62 -11.35 -15.18 -2.56
CA VAL A 62 -11.32 -15.52 -3.99
C VAL A 62 -12.47 -14.83 -4.73
N SER A 63 -13.67 -14.82 -4.16
CA SER A 63 -14.83 -14.12 -4.73
C SER A 63 -14.58 -12.63 -4.88
N ILE A 64 -14.10 -11.96 -3.82
CA ILE A 64 -13.79 -10.52 -3.82
C ILE A 64 -12.69 -10.20 -4.87
N LEU A 65 -11.62 -11.00 -4.93
CA LEU A 65 -10.52 -10.78 -5.87
C LEU A 65 -10.96 -10.97 -7.33
N ARG A 66 -11.79 -11.99 -7.60
CA ARG A 66 -12.38 -12.20 -8.93
C ARG A 66 -13.31 -11.03 -9.31
N SER A 67 -14.20 -10.61 -8.42
CA SER A 67 -15.08 -9.46 -8.64
C SER A 67 -14.27 -8.17 -8.90
N ALA A 68 -13.12 -7.98 -8.23
CA ALA A 68 -12.23 -6.85 -8.48
C ALA A 68 -11.66 -6.86 -9.92
N TYR A 69 -11.23 -8.04 -10.39
CA TYR A 69 -10.78 -8.21 -11.77
C TYR A 69 -11.93 -7.96 -12.79
N GLU A 70 -13.09 -8.55 -12.55
CA GLU A 70 -14.29 -8.37 -13.40
C GLU A 70 -14.74 -6.90 -13.44
N GLY A 71 -14.62 -6.20 -12.29
CA GLY A 71 -14.86 -4.76 -12.15
C GLY A 71 -13.80 -3.85 -12.77
N GLY A 72 -12.77 -4.42 -13.40
CA GLY A 72 -11.78 -3.66 -14.18
C GLY A 72 -10.44 -3.40 -13.46
N MET A 73 -10.27 -3.75 -12.20
CA MET A 73 -8.96 -3.64 -11.54
C MET A 73 -7.96 -4.60 -12.19
N ARG A 74 -6.72 -4.13 -12.39
CA ARG A 74 -5.67 -4.90 -13.07
C ARG A 74 -4.37 -5.01 -12.28
N TYR A 75 -4.21 -4.26 -11.20
CA TYR A 75 -3.03 -4.27 -10.33
C TYR A 75 -3.42 -4.70 -8.91
N PHE A 76 -2.73 -5.73 -8.40
CA PHE A 76 -2.99 -6.35 -7.10
C PHE A 76 -1.71 -6.36 -6.27
N ASP A 77 -1.72 -5.66 -5.14
CA ASP A 77 -0.57 -5.52 -4.23
C ASP A 77 -0.72 -6.41 -3.00
N THR A 78 0.24 -7.30 -2.77
CA THR A 78 0.32 -8.18 -1.61
C THR A 78 1.71 -8.15 -0.98
N ALA A 79 2.03 -9.05 -0.05
CA ALA A 79 3.36 -9.23 0.53
C ALA A 79 3.53 -10.60 1.17
N ARG A 80 4.77 -11.13 1.20
CA ARG A 80 5.11 -12.36 1.93
C ARG A 80 4.68 -12.29 3.40
N ALA A 81 4.75 -11.12 4.02
CA ALA A 81 4.36 -10.89 5.41
C ALA A 81 2.84 -10.88 5.67
N TYR A 82 1.99 -10.95 4.63
CA TYR A 82 0.53 -10.89 4.78
C TYR A 82 -0.08 -12.30 4.87
N THR A 83 0.44 -13.12 5.75
CA THR A 83 0.00 -14.49 6.06
C THR A 83 -0.33 -15.33 4.81
N ASP A 84 -1.60 -15.53 4.48
CA ASP A 84 -2.12 -16.32 3.37
C ASP A 84 -2.61 -15.49 2.16
N SER A 85 -2.33 -14.19 2.15
CA SER A 85 -2.79 -13.29 1.08
C SER A 85 -2.25 -13.68 -0.30
N GLU A 86 -0.97 -14.10 -0.40
CA GLU A 86 -0.40 -14.57 -1.66
C GLU A 86 -1.09 -15.84 -2.18
N GLU A 87 -1.43 -16.78 -1.28
CA GLU A 87 -2.14 -18.00 -1.63
C GLU A 87 -3.55 -17.71 -2.16
N LYS A 88 -4.26 -16.75 -1.54
CA LYS A 88 -5.58 -16.28 -1.98
C LYS A 88 -5.52 -15.65 -3.38
N LEU A 89 -4.50 -14.85 -3.66
CA LEU A 89 -4.30 -14.31 -5.01
C LEU A 89 -3.99 -15.43 -6.01
N GLY A 90 -3.13 -16.38 -5.65
CA GLY A 90 -2.79 -17.52 -6.50
C GLY A 90 -4.01 -18.37 -6.86
N GLU A 91 -4.92 -18.62 -5.89
CA GLU A 91 -6.19 -19.31 -6.11
C GLU A 91 -7.13 -18.50 -6.99
N ALA A 92 -7.31 -17.21 -6.65
CA ALA A 92 -8.23 -16.34 -7.36
C ALA A 92 -7.85 -16.15 -8.83
N PHE A 93 -6.57 -16.07 -9.15
CA PHE A 93 -6.10 -15.71 -10.49
C PHE A 93 -5.56 -16.90 -11.29
N ALA A 94 -5.80 -18.13 -10.85
CA ALA A 94 -5.52 -19.29 -11.65
C ALA A 94 -6.24 -19.22 -13.01
N GLY A 95 -5.48 -19.41 -14.11
CA GLY A 95 -5.97 -19.35 -15.48
C GLY A 95 -6.13 -17.97 -16.10
N ILE A 96 -5.85 -16.88 -15.34
CA ILE A 96 -5.88 -15.51 -15.86
C ILE A 96 -4.68 -14.66 -15.37
N ARG A 97 -3.61 -15.31 -14.94
CA ARG A 97 -2.41 -14.66 -14.39
C ARG A 97 -1.79 -13.63 -15.34
N ASP A 98 -1.84 -13.90 -16.62
CA ASP A 98 -1.33 -13.04 -17.70
C ASP A 98 -2.17 -11.79 -17.95
N LYS A 99 -3.38 -11.72 -17.40
CA LYS A 99 -4.31 -10.60 -17.55
C LYS A 99 -4.24 -9.56 -16.44
N ILE A 100 -3.35 -9.77 -15.46
CA ILE A 100 -3.19 -8.91 -14.30
C ILE A 100 -1.73 -8.66 -13.99
N TYR A 101 -1.48 -7.64 -13.17
CA TYR A 101 -0.17 -7.35 -12.59
C TYR A 101 -0.21 -7.62 -11.09
N ILE A 102 0.76 -8.37 -10.60
CA ILE A 102 0.92 -8.67 -9.17
C ILE A 102 2.20 -8.03 -8.66
N ALA A 103 2.05 -7.24 -7.58
CA ALA A 103 3.16 -6.79 -6.76
C ALA A 103 3.18 -7.58 -5.45
N THR A 104 4.34 -8.12 -5.06
CA THR A 104 4.56 -8.67 -3.73
C THR A 104 5.90 -8.22 -3.16
N LYS A 105 6.16 -8.54 -1.88
CA LYS A 105 7.23 -7.92 -1.12
C LYS A 105 7.93 -8.92 -0.21
N THR A 106 9.24 -8.76 -0.02
CA THR A 106 10.03 -9.48 0.97
C THR A 106 10.56 -8.58 2.07
N GLN A 107 10.58 -9.07 3.30
CA GLN A 107 11.26 -8.45 4.44
C GLN A 107 12.65 -9.03 4.69
N ALA A 108 13.17 -9.84 3.78
CA ALA A 108 14.49 -10.43 3.87
C ALA A 108 15.58 -9.37 4.10
N LYS A 109 16.58 -9.73 4.90
CA LYS A 109 17.76 -8.93 5.21
C LYS A 109 19.04 -9.64 4.80
N THR A 110 18.94 -10.86 4.26
CA THR A 110 20.05 -11.63 3.71
C THR A 110 19.68 -12.23 2.37
N PRO A 111 20.67 -12.46 1.48
CA PRO A 111 20.46 -13.08 0.19
C PRO A 111 19.77 -14.45 0.24
N GLU A 112 20.08 -15.28 1.24
CA GLU A 112 19.47 -16.59 1.42
C GLU A 112 17.99 -16.47 1.69
N LYS A 113 17.61 -15.59 2.64
CA LYS A 113 16.21 -15.35 2.99
C LYS A 113 15.44 -14.70 1.84
N PHE A 114 16.10 -13.85 1.05
CA PHE A 114 15.49 -13.27 -0.14
C PHE A 114 15.08 -14.35 -1.15
N ARG A 115 15.98 -15.31 -1.44
CA ARG A 115 15.69 -16.42 -2.39
C ARG A 115 14.57 -17.32 -1.87
N GLU A 116 14.61 -17.66 -0.58
CA GLU A 116 13.54 -18.43 0.08
C GLU A 116 12.17 -17.72 -0.02
N ASP A 117 12.12 -16.43 0.28
CA ASP A 117 10.90 -15.64 0.21
C ASP A 117 10.37 -15.55 -1.22
N LEU A 118 11.25 -15.32 -2.21
CA LEU A 118 10.88 -15.26 -3.62
C LEU A 118 10.30 -16.59 -4.13
N ASP A 119 10.98 -17.70 -3.86
CA ASP A 119 10.51 -19.02 -4.29
C ASP A 119 9.18 -19.40 -3.59
N THR A 120 9.03 -19.01 -2.31
CA THR A 120 7.76 -19.17 -1.58
C THR A 120 6.66 -18.32 -2.20
N SER A 121 6.93 -17.06 -2.51
CA SER A 121 5.95 -16.16 -3.15
C SER A 121 5.49 -16.69 -4.50
N LEU A 122 6.41 -17.15 -5.36
CA LEU A 122 6.08 -17.75 -6.65
C LEU A 122 5.16 -18.98 -6.49
N LYS A 123 5.49 -19.85 -5.52
CA LYS A 123 4.69 -21.03 -5.20
C LYS A 123 3.29 -20.68 -4.71
N MET A 124 3.17 -19.73 -3.76
CA MET A 124 1.87 -19.32 -3.20
C MET A 124 1.02 -18.60 -4.24
N LEU A 125 1.61 -17.75 -5.06
CA LEU A 125 0.95 -17.06 -6.16
C LEU A 125 0.65 -17.95 -7.36
N ARG A 126 1.15 -19.22 -7.38
CA ARG A 126 0.96 -20.21 -8.47
C ARG A 126 1.39 -19.65 -9.83
N THR A 127 2.57 -19.05 -9.89
CA THR A 127 3.10 -18.38 -11.08
C THR A 127 4.61 -18.52 -11.17
N ASP A 128 5.14 -18.45 -12.39
CA ASP A 128 6.57 -18.50 -12.64
C ASP A 128 7.24 -17.11 -12.57
N TYR A 129 6.43 -16.05 -12.50
CA TYR A 129 6.94 -14.67 -12.45
C TYR A 129 6.09 -13.73 -11.59
N ILE A 130 6.72 -12.71 -11.06
CA ILE A 130 6.10 -11.59 -10.34
C ILE A 130 6.34 -10.32 -11.16
N ASP A 131 5.31 -9.49 -11.38
CA ASP A 131 5.47 -8.27 -12.17
C ASP A 131 6.29 -7.23 -11.42
N VAL A 132 5.99 -6.96 -10.15
CA VAL A 132 6.73 -6.01 -9.33
C VAL A 132 7.14 -6.66 -8.01
N TYR A 133 8.45 -6.87 -7.83
CA TYR A 133 8.97 -7.42 -6.57
C TYR A 133 9.63 -6.31 -5.75
N GLN A 134 9.24 -6.21 -4.47
CA GLN A 134 9.56 -5.06 -3.64
C GLN A 134 10.34 -5.46 -2.39
N PHE A 135 11.35 -4.68 -2.04
CA PHE A 135 11.86 -4.70 -0.68
C PHE A 135 10.84 -4.03 0.25
N HIS A 136 10.45 -4.72 1.31
CA HIS A 136 9.36 -4.30 2.19
C HIS A 136 9.87 -3.50 3.39
N MET A 137 9.38 -2.26 3.57
CA MET A 137 9.71 -1.39 4.70
C MET A 137 11.22 -1.09 4.80
N MET A 138 11.80 -0.62 3.71
CA MET A 138 13.21 -0.27 3.64
C MET A 138 13.58 0.81 4.67
N SER A 139 14.68 0.58 5.37
CA SER A 139 15.33 1.55 6.26
C SER A 139 16.52 2.24 5.62
N GLU A 140 16.97 1.74 4.47
CA GLU A 140 18.08 2.20 3.66
C GLU A 140 17.86 1.84 2.19
N CYS A 141 18.47 2.56 1.27
CA CYS A 141 18.38 2.30 -0.16
C CYS A 141 19.50 1.34 -0.58
N TRP A 142 19.21 0.04 -0.72
CA TRP A 142 20.19 -0.94 -1.18
C TRP A 142 20.63 -0.69 -2.62
N ARG A 143 21.94 -0.88 -2.85
CA ARG A 143 22.61 -0.56 -4.11
C ARG A 143 23.56 -1.69 -4.52
N PRO A 144 23.87 -1.82 -5.80
CA PRO A 144 24.91 -2.75 -6.24
C PRO A 144 26.24 -2.44 -5.54
N GLY A 145 26.89 -3.48 -4.99
CA GLY A 145 28.19 -3.35 -4.34
C GLY A 145 28.20 -2.72 -2.96
N ASP A 146 27.03 -2.56 -2.30
CA ASP A 146 26.94 -2.02 -0.92
C ASP A 146 27.35 -3.02 0.16
N GLY A 147 27.73 -4.23 -0.22
CA GLY A 147 28.17 -5.31 0.67
C GLY A 147 27.02 -6.14 1.25
N SER A 148 25.75 -5.74 1.08
CA SER A 148 24.59 -6.53 1.53
C SER A 148 24.26 -7.69 0.62
N GLY A 149 24.55 -7.57 -0.68
CA GLY A 149 24.16 -8.52 -1.73
C GLY A 149 22.67 -8.53 -2.04
N MET A 150 21.89 -7.64 -1.40
CA MET A 150 20.42 -7.65 -1.55
C MET A 150 19.98 -7.17 -2.92
N TYR A 151 20.60 -6.09 -3.43
CA TYR A 151 20.23 -5.57 -4.74
C TYR A 151 20.67 -6.53 -5.87
N GLU A 152 21.80 -7.22 -5.71
CA GLU A 152 22.27 -8.29 -6.60
C GLU A 152 21.25 -9.42 -6.70
N CYS A 153 20.59 -9.79 -5.61
CA CYS A 153 19.51 -10.79 -5.62
C CYS A 153 18.33 -10.35 -6.50
N MET A 154 17.95 -9.07 -6.49
CA MET A 154 16.93 -8.54 -7.40
C MET A 154 17.36 -8.63 -8.86
N LEU A 155 18.61 -8.27 -9.16
CA LEU A 155 19.17 -8.35 -10.53
C LEU A 155 19.21 -9.80 -11.01
N GLU A 156 19.63 -10.73 -10.17
CA GLU A 156 19.65 -12.15 -10.49
C GLU A 156 18.24 -12.69 -10.74
N ALA A 157 17.27 -12.39 -9.86
CA ALA A 157 15.88 -12.79 -10.02
C ALA A 157 15.27 -12.23 -11.32
N LYS A 158 15.60 -10.98 -11.67
CA LYS A 158 15.17 -10.35 -12.93
C LYS A 158 15.80 -11.04 -14.14
N LYS A 159 17.08 -11.36 -14.09
CA LYS A 159 17.79 -12.12 -15.14
C LYS A 159 17.22 -13.53 -15.35
N GLN A 160 16.80 -14.18 -14.27
CA GLN A 160 16.12 -15.49 -14.29
C GLN A 160 14.66 -15.42 -14.77
N GLY A 161 14.11 -14.23 -14.99
CA GLY A 161 12.71 -14.03 -15.37
C GLY A 161 11.70 -14.23 -14.24
N LYS A 162 12.15 -14.49 -13.01
CA LYS A 162 11.30 -14.66 -11.82
C LYS A 162 10.61 -13.36 -11.39
N ILE A 163 11.22 -12.20 -11.67
CA ILE A 163 10.62 -10.89 -11.47
C ILE A 163 10.80 -10.03 -12.71
N ARG A 164 9.86 -9.11 -12.96
CA ARG A 164 9.93 -8.20 -14.11
C ARG A 164 10.48 -6.83 -13.73
N HIS A 165 10.04 -6.27 -12.59
CA HIS A 165 10.40 -4.92 -12.14
C HIS A 165 10.86 -4.92 -10.69
N ILE A 166 11.89 -4.11 -10.41
CA ILE A 166 12.49 -3.93 -9.08
C ILE A 166 11.86 -2.73 -8.41
N SER A 167 11.40 -2.91 -7.17
CA SER A 167 10.72 -1.88 -6.40
C SER A 167 11.14 -1.88 -4.93
N GLY A 168 10.80 -0.82 -4.23
CA GLY A 168 10.96 -0.72 -2.79
C GLY A 168 9.77 -0.03 -2.13
N THR A 169 9.54 -0.35 -0.86
CA THR A 169 8.56 0.36 -0.04
C THR A 169 9.25 1.06 1.11
N ALA A 170 8.88 2.29 1.38
CA ALA A 170 9.42 3.06 2.50
C ALA A 170 8.31 3.78 3.26
N HIS A 171 8.63 4.19 4.50
CA HIS A 171 7.79 5.08 5.31
C HIS A 171 8.57 6.31 5.77
N LYS A 172 9.90 6.29 5.62
CA LYS A 172 10.78 7.42 5.87
C LYS A 172 11.00 8.18 4.56
N LEU A 173 10.83 9.48 4.61
CA LEU A 173 10.97 10.35 3.44
C LEU A 173 12.39 10.36 2.87
N ASP A 174 13.42 10.40 3.73
CA ASP A 174 14.83 10.35 3.34
C ASP A 174 15.12 9.12 2.47
N VAL A 175 14.77 7.93 2.96
CA VAL A 175 14.92 6.68 2.22
C VAL A 175 14.11 6.67 0.93
N ALA A 176 12.88 7.20 0.96
CA ALA A 176 12.02 7.29 -0.23
C ALA A 176 12.62 8.20 -1.31
N PHE A 177 13.18 9.35 -0.93
CA PHE A 177 13.91 10.24 -1.84
C PHE A 177 15.17 9.59 -2.42
N GLU A 178 15.92 8.84 -1.61
CA GLU A 178 17.07 8.08 -2.11
C GLU A 178 16.66 7.04 -3.14
N ILE A 179 15.60 6.26 -2.87
CA ILE A 179 15.06 5.28 -3.81
C ILE A 179 14.66 5.96 -5.12
N ALA A 180 13.89 7.05 -5.05
CA ALA A 180 13.39 7.76 -6.22
C ALA A 180 14.50 8.34 -7.10
N LYS A 181 15.60 8.83 -6.48
CA LYS A 181 16.73 9.46 -7.17
C LYS A 181 17.84 8.48 -7.59
N SER A 182 17.83 7.24 -7.09
CA SER A 182 18.92 6.28 -7.29
C SER A 182 19.09 5.81 -8.74
N GLY A 183 18.06 5.89 -9.56
CA GLY A 183 18.01 5.26 -10.88
C GLY A 183 17.86 3.73 -10.86
N LEU A 184 17.85 3.10 -9.67
CA LEU A 184 17.87 1.65 -9.50
C LEU A 184 16.46 1.03 -9.44
N TYR A 185 15.51 1.72 -8.82
CA TYR A 185 14.15 1.23 -8.60
C TYR A 185 13.19 1.77 -9.65
N GLU A 186 12.32 0.91 -10.17
CA GLU A 186 11.38 1.26 -11.24
C GLU A 186 10.04 1.79 -10.68
N THR A 187 9.69 1.37 -9.46
CA THR A 187 8.57 1.92 -8.71
C THR A 187 8.96 2.14 -7.24
N LEU A 188 8.23 3.02 -6.57
CA LEU A 188 8.32 3.28 -5.13
C LEU A 188 6.92 3.21 -4.53
N GLN A 189 6.75 2.43 -3.45
CA GLN A 189 5.52 2.42 -2.69
C GLN A 189 5.69 3.21 -1.39
N PHE A 190 4.86 4.25 -1.20
CA PHE A 190 4.93 5.15 -0.05
C PHE A 190 3.52 5.53 0.45
N PRO A 191 3.34 5.83 1.78
CA PRO A 191 2.07 6.34 2.28
C PRO A 191 1.72 7.69 1.65
N PHE A 192 0.54 7.76 1.00
CA PHE A 192 0.06 8.99 0.41
C PHE A 192 -1.46 9.07 0.47
N SER A 193 -1.98 10.22 0.87
CA SER A 193 -3.42 10.49 0.99
C SER A 193 -3.64 12.01 0.93
N TYR A 194 -4.87 12.46 0.94
CA TYR A 194 -5.15 13.91 1.01
C TYR A 194 -4.65 14.59 2.30
N LEU A 195 -4.16 13.82 3.28
CA LEU A 195 -3.48 14.34 4.48
C LEU A 195 -1.96 14.48 4.29
N ALA A 196 -1.44 14.22 3.10
CA ALA A 196 -0.03 14.39 2.78
C ALA A 196 0.41 15.84 2.88
N GLY A 197 1.61 16.08 3.40
CA GLY A 197 2.23 17.39 3.47
C GLY A 197 3.06 17.72 2.23
N GLU A 198 3.71 18.87 2.23
CA GLU A 198 4.51 19.37 1.09
C GLU A 198 5.64 18.41 0.68
N LYS A 199 6.31 17.78 1.66
CA LYS A 199 7.41 16.83 1.38
C LYS A 199 6.95 15.55 0.67
N GLU A 200 5.77 15.05 1.00
CA GLU A 200 5.19 13.91 0.29
C GLU A 200 4.76 14.29 -1.13
N HIS A 201 4.22 15.49 -1.33
CA HIS A 201 3.93 16.02 -2.67
C HIS A 201 5.23 16.21 -3.49
N GLU A 202 6.30 16.71 -2.86
CA GLU A 202 7.62 16.79 -3.50
C GLU A 202 8.13 15.40 -3.90
N LEU A 203 7.96 14.38 -3.04
CA LEU A 203 8.36 13.01 -3.37
C LEU A 203 7.63 12.48 -4.61
N VAL A 204 6.33 12.74 -4.74
CA VAL A 204 5.54 12.37 -5.94
C VAL A 204 6.12 13.04 -7.18
N ARG A 205 6.47 14.35 -7.10
CA ARG A 205 7.09 15.08 -8.20
C ARG A 205 8.46 14.51 -8.57
N VAL A 206 9.31 14.24 -7.56
CA VAL A 206 10.65 13.64 -7.78
C VAL A 206 10.54 12.26 -8.42
N CYS A 207 9.56 11.44 -8.04
CA CYS A 207 9.31 10.16 -8.70
C CYS A 207 8.94 10.36 -10.18
N SER A 208 8.09 11.33 -10.49
CA SER A 208 7.72 11.67 -11.88
C SER A 208 8.93 12.11 -12.70
N GLU A 209 9.74 13.03 -12.16
CA GLU A 209 10.95 13.56 -12.81
C GLU A 209 12.00 12.47 -13.10
N ASN A 210 12.08 11.44 -12.25
CA ASN A 210 13.01 10.31 -12.41
C ASN A 210 12.37 9.09 -13.10
N ASN A 211 11.16 9.23 -13.63
CA ASN A 211 10.40 8.15 -14.28
C ASN A 211 10.26 6.89 -13.39
N VAL A 212 9.97 7.11 -12.11
CA VAL A 212 9.67 6.09 -11.10
C VAL A 212 8.18 6.09 -10.83
N GLY A 213 7.50 4.94 -11.01
CA GLY A 213 6.07 4.81 -10.72
C GLY A 213 5.80 4.95 -9.22
N PHE A 214 4.84 5.80 -8.84
CA PHE A 214 4.49 6.00 -7.44
C PHE A 214 3.26 5.17 -7.06
N ILE A 215 3.42 4.23 -6.14
CA ILE A 215 2.32 3.40 -5.62
C ILE A 215 1.90 3.97 -4.26
N ALA A 216 0.68 4.53 -4.20
CA ALA A 216 0.16 5.17 -3.01
C ALA A 216 -0.50 4.15 -2.09
N MET A 217 0.18 3.76 -1.01
CA MET A 217 -0.44 2.98 0.06
C MET A 217 -1.09 3.88 1.11
N LYS A 218 -2.02 3.33 1.89
CA LYS A 218 -2.74 4.06 2.96
C LYS A 218 -3.52 5.28 2.48
N GLY A 219 -4.10 5.22 1.30
CA GLY A 219 -4.93 6.28 0.71
C GLY A 219 -6.08 6.72 1.61
N LEU A 220 -6.58 5.82 2.48
CA LEU A 220 -7.56 6.13 3.55
C LEU A 220 -6.91 6.56 4.87
N ALA A 221 -5.64 6.98 4.87
CA ALA A 221 -4.90 7.39 6.07
C ALA A 221 -4.99 6.36 7.23
N GLY A 222 -5.03 5.06 6.88
CA GLY A 222 -5.19 3.97 7.83
C GLY A 222 -6.61 3.91 8.46
N GLY A 223 -7.64 4.37 7.78
CA GLY A 223 -9.03 4.40 8.21
C GLY A 223 -9.44 5.70 8.91
N LEU A 224 -8.60 6.74 8.87
CA LEU A 224 -8.97 8.08 9.38
C LEU A 224 -9.75 8.88 8.33
N ALA A 225 -9.43 8.69 7.04
CA ALA A 225 -10.18 9.25 5.94
C ALA A 225 -11.39 8.35 5.65
N ASN A 226 -12.59 8.85 5.85
CA ASN A 226 -13.85 8.10 5.81
C ASN A 226 -14.74 8.44 4.61
N ARG A 227 -14.30 9.31 3.71
CA ARG A 227 -14.99 9.66 2.46
C ARG A 227 -14.13 9.18 1.27
N SER A 228 -14.42 7.98 0.77
CA SER A 228 -13.68 7.33 -0.32
C SER A 228 -13.67 8.17 -1.60
N GLU A 229 -14.79 8.81 -1.92
CA GLU A 229 -14.94 9.71 -3.06
C GLU A 229 -13.89 10.84 -3.03
N ALA A 230 -13.70 11.49 -1.87
CA ALA A 230 -12.68 12.54 -1.71
C ALA A 230 -11.25 11.98 -1.81
N CYS A 231 -11.03 10.75 -1.30
CA CYS A 231 -9.75 10.07 -1.43
C CYS A 231 -9.43 9.75 -2.89
N MET A 232 -10.39 9.22 -3.64
CA MET A 232 -10.23 8.93 -5.06
C MET A 232 -10.04 10.22 -5.87
N ALA A 233 -10.89 11.23 -5.69
CA ALA A 233 -10.77 12.52 -6.38
C ALA A 233 -9.41 13.19 -6.15
N PHE A 234 -8.86 13.06 -4.93
CA PHE A 234 -7.52 13.54 -4.62
C PHE A 234 -6.45 12.78 -5.43
N MET A 235 -6.50 11.45 -5.47
CA MET A 235 -5.51 10.63 -6.18
C MET A 235 -5.54 10.86 -7.69
N LEU A 236 -6.71 11.10 -8.27
CA LEU A 236 -6.89 11.34 -9.70
C LEU A 236 -6.26 12.64 -10.23
N GLN A 237 -5.79 13.52 -9.34
CA GLN A 237 -5.06 14.73 -9.73
C GLN A 237 -3.62 14.46 -10.17
N PHE A 238 -3.09 13.25 -9.91
CA PHE A 238 -1.69 12.90 -10.19
C PHE A 238 -1.58 11.91 -11.34
N ASP A 239 -0.70 12.18 -12.30
CA ASP A 239 -0.53 11.36 -13.50
C ASP A 239 0.36 10.13 -13.30
N ASN A 240 1.11 10.07 -12.19
CA ASN A 240 2.08 9.01 -11.90
C ASN A 240 1.80 8.29 -10.58
N VAL A 241 0.61 8.47 -9.98
CA VAL A 241 0.23 7.88 -8.69
C VAL A 241 -0.81 6.79 -8.89
N LEU A 242 -0.49 5.56 -8.49
CA LEU A 242 -1.43 4.44 -8.44
C LEU A 242 -1.87 4.19 -6.99
N PRO A 243 -3.10 4.51 -6.59
CA PRO A 243 -3.61 4.15 -5.28
C PRO A 243 -3.91 2.65 -5.18
N ILE A 244 -3.49 2.02 -4.08
CA ILE A 244 -3.86 0.66 -3.72
C ILE A 244 -4.79 0.70 -2.50
N TRP A 245 -6.04 0.29 -2.70
CA TRP A 245 -7.08 0.34 -1.67
C TRP A 245 -7.17 -0.96 -0.89
N GLY A 246 -7.11 -0.88 0.43
CA GLY A 246 -7.28 -2.05 1.29
C GLY A 246 -8.74 -2.49 1.33
N ILE A 247 -9.03 -3.67 0.78
CA ILE A 247 -10.39 -4.21 0.62
C ILE A 247 -10.49 -5.57 1.30
N GLN A 248 -11.57 -5.81 2.05
CA GLN A 248 -11.87 -7.08 2.73
C GLN A 248 -13.35 -7.47 2.69
N LYS A 249 -14.23 -6.60 2.15
CA LYS A 249 -15.67 -6.85 2.03
C LYS A 249 -16.12 -6.51 0.63
N GLN A 250 -17.14 -7.23 0.15
CA GLN A 250 -17.74 -6.97 -1.16
C GLN A 250 -18.27 -5.53 -1.26
N SER A 251 -18.93 -5.01 -0.21
CA SER A 251 -19.45 -3.63 -0.20
C SER A 251 -18.36 -2.55 -0.31
N GLU A 252 -17.18 -2.80 0.25
CA GLU A 252 -16.02 -1.91 0.07
C GLU A 252 -15.52 -1.96 -1.38
N LEU A 253 -15.48 -3.16 -1.98
CA LEU A 253 -15.10 -3.34 -3.37
C LEU A 253 -16.08 -2.66 -4.33
N ASP A 254 -17.38 -2.85 -4.12
CA ASP A 254 -18.46 -2.29 -4.96
C ASP A 254 -18.34 -0.76 -5.04
N GLU A 255 -17.99 -0.12 -3.92
CA GLU A 255 -17.74 1.31 -3.86
C GLU A 255 -16.55 1.73 -4.75
N TRP A 256 -15.41 1.03 -4.65
CA TRP A 256 -14.24 1.32 -5.49
C TRP A 256 -14.47 1.01 -6.96
N ILE A 257 -15.22 -0.05 -7.28
CA ILE A 257 -15.58 -0.39 -8.67
C ILE A 257 -16.51 0.66 -9.28
N SER A 258 -17.43 1.22 -8.48
CA SER A 258 -18.35 2.26 -8.97
C SER A 258 -17.61 3.46 -9.56
N TYR A 259 -16.40 3.75 -9.08
CA TYR A 259 -15.55 4.82 -9.61
C TYR A 259 -14.86 4.48 -10.93
N MET A 260 -14.90 3.23 -11.38
CA MET A 260 -14.34 2.86 -12.70
C MET A 260 -15.12 3.50 -13.86
N ASP A 261 -16.45 3.54 -13.73
CA ASP A 261 -17.33 4.11 -14.73
C ASP A 261 -17.70 5.58 -14.46
N ASN A 262 -17.60 6.02 -13.19
CA ASN A 262 -17.89 7.38 -12.75
C ASN A 262 -16.80 7.89 -11.78
N PRO A 263 -15.58 8.15 -12.26
CA PRO A 263 -14.50 8.64 -11.40
C PRO A 263 -14.87 10.02 -10.82
N PRO A 264 -14.74 10.22 -9.51
CA PRO A 264 -15.04 11.49 -8.89
C PRO A 264 -14.03 12.56 -9.30
N SER A 265 -14.50 13.78 -9.47
CA SER A 265 -13.65 14.95 -9.75
C SER A 265 -13.46 15.80 -8.51
N MET A 266 -12.35 16.54 -8.45
CA MET A 266 -12.10 17.50 -7.37
C MET A 266 -12.97 18.75 -7.57
N THR A 267 -14.05 18.85 -6.79
CA THR A 267 -14.95 19.99 -6.78
C THR A 267 -14.54 21.01 -5.68
N PRO A 268 -15.00 22.26 -5.74
CA PRO A 268 -14.79 23.23 -4.65
C PRO A 268 -15.28 22.73 -3.30
N GLU A 269 -16.41 21.97 -3.27
CA GLU A 269 -16.95 21.35 -2.07
C GLU A 269 -16.01 20.27 -1.50
N MET A 270 -15.47 19.41 -2.38
CA MET A 270 -14.47 18.41 -1.98
C MET A 270 -13.18 19.05 -1.48
N THR A 271 -12.74 20.10 -2.12
CA THR A 271 -11.57 20.86 -1.68
C THR A 271 -11.80 21.43 -0.27
N ALA A 272 -12.95 22.06 -0.04
CA ALA A 272 -13.30 22.59 1.29
C ALA A 272 -13.42 21.47 2.36
N PHE A 273 -13.97 20.31 1.98
CA PHE A 273 -14.00 19.13 2.85
C PHE A 273 -12.59 18.68 3.22
N ILE A 274 -11.71 18.50 2.26
CA ILE A 274 -10.31 18.07 2.48
C ILE A 274 -9.54 19.08 3.33
N GLU A 275 -9.72 20.37 3.10
CA GLU A 275 -9.10 21.42 3.91
C GLU A 275 -9.57 21.40 5.36
N LYS A 276 -10.85 21.16 5.58
CA LYS A 276 -11.39 20.96 6.92
C LYS A 276 -10.78 19.73 7.58
N GLU A 277 -10.74 18.59 6.89
CA GLU A 277 -10.13 17.36 7.37
C GLU A 277 -8.65 17.55 7.74
N ARG A 278 -7.89 18.27 6.91
CA ARG A 278 -6.50 18.63 7.19
C ARG A 278 -6.37 19.46 8.46
N LYS A 279 -7.28 20.42 8.70
CA LYS A 279 -7.30 21.22 9.94
C LYS A 279 -7.68 20.38 11.16
N ASP A 280 -8.71 19.54 11.03
CA ASP A 280 -9.21 18.69 12.12
C ASP A 280 -8.19 17.61 12.53
N LEU A 281 -7.36 17.18 11.58
CA LEU A 281 -6.26 16.24 11.76
C LEU A 281 -4.88 16.92 11.79
N ALA A 282 -4.84 18.26 11.91
CA ALA A 282 -3.57 18.97 12.07
C ALA A 282 -2.91 18.58 13.39
N GLY A 283 -1.60 18.41 13.36
CA GLY A 283 -0.78 18.10 14.53
C GLY A 283 -0.35 16.64 14.63
N ASP A 284 0.01 16.26 15.85
CA ASP A 284 0.61 14.96 16.14
C ASP A 284 -0.42 13.85 16.19
N PHE A 285 -0.55 13.07 15.13
CA PHE A 285 -1.34 11.85 15.13
C PHE A 285 -0.58 10.65 14.56
N CYS A 286 -0.87 9.47 15.12
CA CYS A 286 -0.25 8.23 14.67
C CYS A 286 -0.84 7.76 13.34
N ARG A 287 0.02 7.54 12.35
CA ARG A 287 -0.35 7.03 11.00
C ARG A 287 -0.44 5.50 10.94
N GLY A 288 -0.26 4.80 12.08
CA GLY A 288 -0.45 3.34 12.21
C GLY A 288 0.59 2.50 11.45
N CYS A 289 1.80 3.03 11.17
CA CYS A 289 2.81 2.32 10.37
C CYS A 289 3.47 1.13 11.08
N GLY A 290 3.53 1.12 12.43
CA GLY A 290 4.06 0.00 13.20
C GLY A 290 5.57 0.00 13.46
N TYR A 291 6.36 0.98 13.00
CA TYR A 291 7.81 1.02 13.24
C TYR A 291 8.19 1.09 14.71
N CYS A 292 7.31 1.66 15.55
CA CYS A 292 7.49 1.71 17.00
C CYS A 292 7.36 0.34 17.70
N MET A 293 6.91 -0.69 17.00
CA MET A 293 6.74 -2.04 17.56
C MET A 293 8.03 -2.88 17.44
N PRO A 294 8.23 -3.90 18.32
CA PRO A 294 7.42 -4.20 19.49
C PRO A 294 7.70 -3.23 20.67
N CYS A 295 6.71 -3.06 21.56
CA CYS A 295 6.88 -2.36 22.81
C CYS A 295 7.51 -3.30 23.86
N THR A 296 8.41 -2.79 24.71
CA THR A 296 9.09 -3.56 25.76
C THR A 296 8.14 -4.10 26.85
N VAL A 297 6.99 -3.41 27.04
CA VAL A 297 5.95 -3.79 28.00
C VAL A 297 4.65 -4.25 27.31
N GLY A 298 4.71 -4.57 26.02
CA GLY A 298 3.60 -5.20 25.30
C GLY A 298 2.45 -4.28 24.87
N ILE A 299 2.62 -2.96 24.88
CA ILE A 299 1.60 -2.00 24.39
C ILE A 299 1.50 -2.11 22.87
N GLN A 300 0.29 -2.20 22.34
CA GLN A 300 0.03 -2.10 20.88
C GLN A 300 0.07 -0.63 20.42
N ILE A 301 1.26 -0.04 20.42
CA ILE A 301 1.50 1.40 20.27
C ILE A 301 0.79 1.97 19.04
N ASN A 302 0.99 1.36 17.88
CA ASN A 302 0.47 1.83 16.60
C ASN A 302 -1.08 1.86 16.53
N ASN A 303 -1.74 1.13 17.39
CA ASN A 303 -3.20 1.13 17.52
C ASN A 303 -3.63 2.07 18.67
N CYS A 304 -3.05 1.91 19.86
CA CYS A 304 -3.40 2.71 21.03
C CYS A 304 -3.18 4.22 20.83
N ALA A 305 -2.10 4.60 20.14
CA ALA A 305 -1.75 6.00 19.87
C ALA A 305 -2.72 6.73 18.91
N ARG A 306 -3.73 6.06 18.35
CA ARG A 306 -4.72 6.62 17.42
C ARG A 306 -6.16 6.35 17.82
N THR A 307 -6.38 5.69 18.96
CA THR A 307 -7.71 5.23 19.39
C THR A 307 -8.70 6.38 19.53
N SER A 308 -8.30 7.55 20.04
CA SER A 308 -9.16 8.74 20.13
C SER A 308 -9.73 9.17 18.79
N LEU A 309 -8.92 9.13 17.72
CA LEU A 309 -9.39 9.45 16.37
C LEU A 309 -10.29 8.35 15.81
N MET A 310 -9.93 7.08 16.03
CA MET A 310 -10.73 5.94 15.56
C MET A 310 -12.11 5.90 16.21
N LEU A 311 -12.23 6.23 17.50
CA LEU A 311 -13.51 6.32 18.21
C LEU A 311 -14.48 7.36 17.60
N ARG A 312 -13.95 8.35 16.88
CA ARG A 312 -14.74 9.46 16.30
C ARG A 312 -14.93 9.35 14.79
N ARG A 313 -14.22 8.42 14.13
CA ARG A 313 -14.14 8.35 12.66
C ARG A 313 -14.46 6.98 12.08
N ALA A 314 -14.55 5.97 12.94
CA ALA A 314 -14.87 4.59 12.56
C ALA A 314 -15.90 4.03 13.54
N PRO A 315 -16.62 2.94 13.20
CA PRO A 315 -17.52 2.28 14.13
C PRO A 315 -16.82 1.98 15.46
N SER A 316 -17.30 2.59 16.56
CA SER A 316 -16.61 2.60 17.85
C SER A 316 -16.74 1.29 18.64
N SER A 317 -17.73 0.44 18.32
CA SER A 317 -18.06 -0.77 19.08
C SER A 317 -16.87 -1.73 19.28
N SER A 318 -16.07 -1.94 18.26
CA SER A 318 -14.88 -2.80 18.36
C SER A 318 -13.79 -2.23 19.28
N TRP A 319 -13.64 -0.91 19.28
CA TRP A 319 -12.70 -0.16 20.10
C TRP A 319 -13.14 -0.01 21.56
N LEU A 320 -14.40 -0.29 21.86
CA LEU A 320 -14.97 -0.27 23.22
C LEU A 320 -15.17 -1.68 23.77
N SER A 321 -14.79 -2.74 23.03
CA SER A 321 -14.88 -4.12 23.50
C SER A 321 -14.00 -4.36 24.75
N PRO A 322 -14.35 -5.34 25.63
CA PRO A 322 -13.53 -5.69 26.81
C PRO A 322 -12.09 -6.00 26.47
N LYS A 323 -11.87 -6.68 25.34
CA LYS A 323 -10.53 -6.97 24.82
C LYS A 323 -9.74 -5.71 24.55
N TRP A 324 -10.35 -4.73 23.89
CA TRP A 324 -9.69 -3.48 23.54
C TRP A 324 -9.47 -2.57 24.75
N GLN A 325 -10.40 -2.59 25.71
CA GLN A 325 -10.20 -1.90 26.99
C GLN A 325 -8.93 -2.40 27.70
N ALA A 326 -8.74 -3.71 27.77
CA ALA A 326 -7.53 -4.30 28.35
C ALA A 326 -6.24 -3.85 27.62
N GLU A 327 -6.29 -3.75 26.26
CA GLU A 327 -5.14 -3.27 25.49
C GLU A 327 -4.84 -1.78 25.76
N MET A 328 -5.86 -0.94 25.90
CA MET A 328 -5.68 0.48 26.23
C MET A 328 -5.14 0.70 27.64
N MET A 329 -5.56 -0.10 28.61
CA MET A 329 -5.08 0.02 29.99
C MET A 329 -3.60 -0.36 30.13
N LYS A 330 -3.04 -1.20 29.24
CA LYS A 330 -1.58 -1.48 29.23
C LYS A 330 -0.71 -0.22 29.05
N ILE A 331 -1.31 0.90 28.59
CA ILE A 331 -0.57 2.17 28.50
C ILE A 331 -0.09 2.64 29.87
N GLU A 332 -0.77 2.26 30.96
CA GLU A 332 -0.36 2.57 32.34
C GLU A 332 0.97 1.93 32.71
N ASP A 333 1.32 0.79 32.09
CA ASP A 333 2.59 0.09 32.29
C ASP A 333 3.77 0.74 31.55
N CYS A 334 3.55 1.87 30.84
CA CYS A 334 4.56 2.53 30.05
C CYS A 334 5.73 3.05 30.91
N VAL A 335 6.90 2.46 30.75
CA VAL A 335 8.14 2.83 31.46
C VAL A 335 8.86 4.04 30.86
N ASN A 336 8.25 4.70 29.89
CA ASN A 336 8.78 5.90 29.21
C ASN A 336 10.21 5.74 28.63
N CYS A 337 10.55 4.56 28.11
CA CYS A 337 11.90 4.25 27.60
C CYS A 337 12.27 4.99 26.31
N GLY A 338 11.34 5.68 25.65
CA GLY A 338 11.58 6.48 24.43
C GLY A 338 11.80 5.69 23.13
N LEU A 339 11.91 4.35 23.17
CA LEU A 339 12.16 3.54 21.97
C LEU A 339 11.12 3.73 20.85
N CYS A 340 9.86 3.94 21.24
CA CYS A 340 8.81 4.17 20.26
C CYS A 340 8.95 5.51 19.52
N SER A 341 9.35 6.57 20.22
CA SER A 341 9.63 7.88 19.59
C SER A 341 10.86 7.83 18.70
N SER A 342 11.96 7.19 19.15
CA SER A 342 13.19 7.08 18.35
C SER A 342 13.01 6.28 17.05
N ARG A 343 11.99 5.40 16.99
CA ARG A 343 11.65 4.61 15.81
C ARG A 343 10.54 5.23 14.95
N CYS A 344 9.95 6.33 15.41
CA CYS A 344 8.83 6.95 14.71
C CYS A 344 9.33 7.74 13.48
N PRO A 345 8.94 7.38 12.24
CA PRO A 345 9.36 8.14 11.06
C PRO A 345 8.68 9.51 10.94
N TYR A 346 7.74 9.81 11.83
CA TYR A 346 7.01 11.08 11.90
C TYR A 346 7.39 11.90 13.15
N GLU A 347 8.45 11.53 13.82
CA GLU A 347 9.04 12.24 14.98
C GLU A 347 8.04 12.52 16.13
N LEU A 348 7.04 11.64 16.29
CA LEU A 348 6.00 11.81 17.31
C LEU A 348 6.56 11.57 18.72
N ASP A 349 6.18 12.42 19.68
CA ASP A 349 6.27 12.08 21.10
C ASP A 349 5.22 11.00 21.42
N THR A 350 5.58 9.76 21.09
CA THR A 350 4.67 8.63 21.19
C THR A 350 4.22 8.34 22.62
N PRO A 351 5.05 8.42 23.66
CA PRO A 351 4.61 8.26 25.06
C PRO A 351 3.58 9.32 25.47
N ALA A 352 3.77 10.58 25.11
CA ALA A 352 2.81 11.65 25.41
C ALA A 352 1.50 11.42 24.65
N LEU A 353 1.59 11.00 23.38
CA LEU A 353 0.43 10.68 22.54
C LEU A 353 -0.38 9.51 23.11
N LEU A 354 0.28 8.46 23.60
CA LEU A 354 -0.38 7.33 24.26
C LEU A 354 -1.14 7.76 25.50
N ARG A 355 -0.53 8.58 26.39
CA ARG A 355 -1.18 9.11 27.60
C ARG A 355 -2.43 9.92 27.26
N ARG A 356 -2.34 10.85 26.29
CA ARG A 356 -3.51 11.64 25.84
C ARG A 356 -4.64 10.75 25.31
N ASN A 357 -4.30 9.71 24.54
CA ASN A 357 -5.28 8.75 24.03
C ASN A 357 -5.92 7.94 25.16
N LEU A 358 -5.17 7.53 26.20
CA LEU A 358 -5.71 6.82 27.36
C LEU A 358 -6.66 7.68 28.19
N GLU A 359 -6.29 8.94 28.44
CA GLU A 359 -7.17 9.90 29.15
C GLU A 359 -8.48 10.07 28.40
N ASP A 360 -8.42 10.37 27.12
CA ASP A 360 -9.62 10.50 26.28
C ASP A 360 -10.46 9.22 26.26
N TYR A 361 -9.81 8.06 26.19
CA TYR A 361 -10.48 6.77 26.22
C TYR A 361 -11.24 6.53 27.53
N LYS A 362 -10.65 6.87 28.68
CA LYS A 362 -11.28 6.79 29.98
C LYS A 362 -12.51 7.73 30.08
N GLU A 363 -12.41 8.94 29.52
CA GLU A 363 -13.53 9.87 29.45
C GLU A 363 -14.72 9.33 28.62
N VAL A 364 -14.41 8.64 27.51
CA VAL A 364 -15.41 7.96 26.68
C VAL A 364 -16.07 6.81 27.43
N LEU A 365 -15.29 5.95 28.10
CA LEU A 365 -15.84 4.84 28.91
C LEU A 365 -16.73 5.33 30.04
N ALA A 366 -16.40 6.47 30.62
CA ALA A 366 -17.22 7.11 31.68
C ALA A 366 -18.44 7.86 31.15
N GLY A 367 -18.71 7.82 29.83
CA GLY A 367 -19.83 8.52 29.19
C GLY A 367 -19.72 10.05 29.16
N ARG A 368 -18.55 10.61 29.52
CA ARG A 368 -18.32 12.06 29.53
C ARG A 368 -17.96 12.64 28.17
N ARG A 369 -17.55 11.78 27.21
CA ARG A 369 -17.28 12.17 25.83
C ARG A 369 -18.03 11.29 24.85
N LYS A 370 -18.57 11.91 23.77
CA LYS A 370 -19.33 11.20 22.73
C LYS A 370 -18.37 10.57 21.71
N VAL A 371 -18.79 9.44 21.16
CA VAL A 371 -18.17 8.69 20.04
C VAL A 371 -19.19 8.48 18.94
N GLN A 372 -18.73 8.03 17.76
CA GLN A 372 -19.62 7.62 16.67
C GLN A 372 -20.22 6.24 16.93
#